data_2fb3d2f24efd87b1d27036f4c023815f
#
_entry.id   2fb3d2f24efd87b1d27036f4c023815f
#
_cell.length_a   1.000
_cell.length_b   1.000
_cell.length_c   1.000
_cell.angle_alpha   90.00
_cell.angle_beta   90.00
_cell.angle_gamma   90.00
#
_symmetry.space_group_name_H-M   'P 1'
#
loop_
_entity.id
_entity.type
_entity.pdbx_description
1 polymer ?
#
loop_
_entity_poly.entity_id
_entity_poly.type
_entity_poly.pdbx_seq_one_letter_code
_entity_poly.pdbx_strand_id
1 'polypeptide(L)'
;RLAWEFMESKGLKNKFTTICPGGVFGDALDKKGGTSIEYVRQFLKGKFPAAPKWGVLISDVKDVSKAHVACIGNTKVGGRRLIVGKEVKKLIELSQIMAEAMPEYAKKLPKKELPNFMVKLFSYLDSSAKTMIPDLEIVMQTDTSYAEDLLGLKFNPAKGCISETAKSVVRLGLV
;
A
#
# COMPACT_ATOMS: atom_id res chain seq x y z
N ARG A 1 19.51 1.70 3.80
CA ARG A 1 20.80 2.36 3.68
C ARG A 1 21.93 1.40 4.05
N LEU A 2 21.98 0.88 5.30
CA LEU A 2 23.05 -0.01 5.79
C LEU A 2 23.27 -1.25 4.90
N ALA A 3 22.23 -1.89 4.39
CA ALA A 3 22.36 -3.04 3.51
C ALA A 3 23.10 -2.68 2.19
N TRP A 4 22.79 -1.50 1.63
CA TRP A 4 23.49 -1.00 0.43
C TRP A 4 24.97 -0.74 0.69
N GLU A 5 25.30 -0.05 1.78
CA GLU A 5 26.65 0.24 2.21
C GLU A 5 27.45 -1.06 2.43
N PHE A 6 26.82 -2.06 3.08
CA PHE A 6 27.43 -3.38 3.28
C PHE A 6 27.70 -4.09 1.95
N MET A 7 26.73 -4.16 1.05
CA MET A 7 26.92 -4.84 -0.25
C MET A 7 27.97 -4.13 -1.11
N GLU A 8 28.04 -2.82 -1.04
CA GLU A 8 29.05 -2.02 -1.73
C GLU A 8 30.44 -2.28 -1.17
N SER A 9 30.61 -2.33 0.17
CA SER A 9 31.89 -2.66 0.82
C SER A 9 32.41 -4.05 0.49
N LYS A 10 31.52 -4.98 0.09
CA LYS A 10 31.87 -6.33 -0.35
C LYS A 10 32.07 -6.47 -1.87
N GLY A 11 31.95 -5.39 -2.63
CA GLY A 11 31.98 -5.44 -4.09
C GLY A 11 30.80 -6.16 -4.73
N LEU A 12 29.70 -6.34 -3.98
CA LEU A 12 28.52 -7.10 -4.39
C LEU A 12 27.31 -6.22 -4.73
N LYS A 13 27.49 -4.92 -4.91
CA LYS A 13 26.41 -3.97 -5.22
C LYS A 13 25.54 -4.45 -6.38
N ASN A 14 26.14 -4.95 -7.45
CA ASN A 14 25.42 -5.45 -8.63
C ASN A 14 24.69 -6.79 -8.43
N LYS A 15 24.87 -7.44 -7.28
CA LYS A 15 24.12 -8.65 -6.87
C LYS A 15 23.01 -8.36 -5.88
N PHE A 16 22.78 -7.09 -5.57
CA PHE A 16 21.79 -6.66 -4.60
C PHE A 16 20.72 -5.77 -5.26
N THR A 17 19.47 -6.08 -5.00
CA THR A 17 18.30 -5.34 -5.48
C THR A 17 17.35 -5.14 -4.32
N THR A 18 16.71 -4.00 -4.25
CA THR A 18 15.62 -3.76 -3.29
C THR A 18 14.29 -3.58 -4.00
N ILE A 19 13.28 -4.28 -3.52
CA ILE A 19 11.89 -4.10 -3.93
C ILE A 19 11.24 -3.15 -2.94
N CYS A 20 10.63 -2.08 -3.44
CA CYS A 20 10.05 -1.00 -2.67
C CYS A 20 8.54 -0.93 -2.97
N PRO A 21 7.71 -1.76 -2.32
CA PRO A 21 6.27 -1.66 -2.47
C PRO A 21 5.73 -0.46 -1.69
N GLY A 22 4.54 -0.01 -2.06
CA GLY A 22 3.72 0.88 -1.25
C GLY A 22 2.89 0.12 -0.20
N GLY A 23 1.63 0.52 -0.01
CA GLY A 23 0.68 -0.27 0.76
C GLY A 23 0.36 -1.57 0.03
N VAL A 24 0.68 -2.70 0.64
CA VAL A 24 0.47 -4.03 0.02
C VAL A 24 -0.93 -4.52 0.35
N PHE A 25 -1.73 -4.73 -0.70
CA PHE A 25 -3.11 -5.21 -0.63
C PHE A 25 -3.23 -6.54 -1.41
N GLY A 26 -4.29 -7.29 -1.12
CA GLY A 26 -4.61 -8.56 -1.74
C GLY A 26 -5.32 -9.50 -0.75
N ASP A 27 -5.51 -10.74 -1.15
CA ASP A 27 -6.20 -11.73 -0.33
C ASP A 27 -5.37 -12.08 0.91
N ALA A 28 -5.93 -11.83 2.10
CA ALA A 28 -5.31 -12.19 3.36
C ALA A 28 -5.41 -13.71 3.57
N LEU A 29 -4.28 -14.36 3.84
CA LEU A 29 -4.20 -15.81 4.00
C LEU A 29 -4.54 -16.26 5.44
N ASP A 30 -4.29 -15.39 6.42
CA ASP A 30 -4.54 -15.69 7.83
C ASP A 30 -5.03 -14.44 8.59
N LYS A 31 -5.28 -14.61 9.89
CA LYS A 31 -5.76 -13.55 10.78
C LYS A 31 -4.65 -12.61 11.26
N LYS A 32 -3.38 -12.92 10.99
CA LYS A 32 -2.23 -12.10 11.35
C LYS A 32 -2.00 -11.05 10.28
N GLY A 33 -2.89 -10.07 10.22
CA GLY A 33 -2.80 -9.01 9.22
C GLY A 33 -1.65 -8.04 9.44
N GLY A 34 -1.06 -7.55 8.35
CA GLY A 34 -0.17 -6.39 8.36
C GLY A 34 -0.94 -5.07 8.41
N THR A 35 -0.21 -3.96 8.33
CA THR A 35 -0.75 -2.59 8.43
C THR A 35 -1.90 -2.33 7.44
N SER A 36 -1.77 -2.74 6.17
CA SER A 36 -2.81 -2.54 5.16
C SER A 36 -4.12 -3.26 5.49
N ILE A 37 -4.03 -4.50 6.00
CA ILE A 37 -5.19 -5.28 6.44
C ILE A 37 -5.86 -4.61 7.65
N GLU A 38 -5.06 -4.10 8.60
CA GLU A 38 -5.60 -3.38 9.75
C GLU A 38 -6.32 -2.09 9.34
N TYR A 39 -5.80 -1.34 8.36
CA TYR A 39 -6.51 -0.19 7.79
C TYR A 39 -7.87 -0.59 7.22
N VAL A 40 -7.91 -1.61 6.36
CA VAL A 40 -9.17 -2.10 5.78
C VAL A 40 -10.14 -2.55 6.86
N ARG A 41 -9.66 -3.27 7.87
CA ARG A 41 -10.47 -3.70 9.03
C ARG A 41 -11.09 -2.52 9.76
N GLN A 42 -10.31 -1.48 10.03
CA GLN A 42 -10.80 -0.29 10.74
C GLN A 42 -11.82 0.49 9.90
N PHE A 43 -11.61 0.59 8.58
CA PHE A 43 -12.58 1.17 7.65
C PHE A 43 -13.90 0.42 7.71
N LEU A 44 -13.90 -0.91 7.55
CA LEU A 44 -15.11 -1.74 7.57
C LEU A 44 -15.82 -1.76 8.94
N LYS A 45 -15.06 -1.55 10.03
CA LYS A 45 -15.63 -1.34 11.38
C LYS A 45 -16.25 0.05 11.60
N GLY A 46 -16.08 0.97 10.65
CA GLY A 46 -16.62 2.33 10.77
C GLY A 46 -15.86 3.21 11.77
N LYS A 47 -14.58 2.91 12.03
CA LYS A 47 -13.77 3.70 12.98
C LYS A 47 -13.36 5.07 12.43
N PHE A 48 -13.46 5.28 11.12
CA PHE A 48 -13.12 6.54 10.48
C PHE A 48 -14.38 7.27 10.02
N PRO A 49 -14.78 8.38 10.67
CA PRO A 49 -15.93 9.19 10.25
C PRO A 49 -15.65 9.94 8.93
N ALA A 50 -14.37 10.22 8.65
CA ALA A 50 -13.89 10.84 7.43
C ALA A 50 -12.46 10.36 7.12
N ALA A 51 -12.06 10.37 5.85
CA ALA A 51 -10.75 9.91 5.40
C ALA A 51 -9.75 11.08 5.38
N PRO A 52 -8.56 10.97 6.01
CA PRO A 52 -7.49 11.95 5.84
C PRO A 52 -7.13 12.13 4.37
N LYS A 53 -6.73 13.36 3.99
CA LYS A 53 -6.25 13.69 2.65
C LYS A 53 -4.84 13.14 2.44
N TRP A 54 -4.74 11.86 2.34
CA TRP A 54 -3.47 11.15 2.21
C TRP A 54 -3.55 10.15 1.06
N GLY A 55 -2.49 10.12 0.24
CA GLY A 55 -2.35 9.18 -0.86
C GLY A 55 -1.36 8.07 -0.52
N VAL A 56 -1.63 6.87 -0.99
CA VAL A 56 -0.74 5.71 -0.83
C VAL A 56 -0.57 5.01 -2.18
N LEU A 57 0.67 4.67 -2.52
CA LEU A 57 0.93 3.78 -3.65
C LEU A 57 0.35 2.40 -3.32
N ILE A 58 -0.48 1.88 -4.21
CA ILE A 58 -1.11 0.57 -4.06
C ILE A 58 -0.27 -0.50 -4.76
N SER A 59 0.08 -1.52 -4.01
CA SER A 59 0.82 -2.68 -4.48
C SER A 59 -0.02 -3.95 -4.29
N ASP A 60 -0.26 -4.68 -5.37
CA ASP A 60 -0.87 -6.02 -5.26
C ASP A 60 0.16 -7.01 -4.69
N VAL A 61 -0.21 -7.76 -3.66
CA VAL A 61 0.66 -8.79 -3.06
C VAL A 61 1.15 -9.80 -4.09
N LYS A 62 0.35 -10.11 -5.10
CA LYS A 62 0.71 -11.02 -6.20
C LYS A 62 1.82 -10.42 -7.06
N ASP A 63 1.76 -9.11 -7.32
CA ASP A 63 2.80 -8.43 -8.09
C ASP A 63 4.09 -8.29 -7.29
N VAL A 64 3.99 -8.01 -5.99
CA VAL A 64 5.16 -8.00 -5.09
C VAL A 64 5.84 -9.37 -5.10
N SER A 65 5.08 -10.45 -4.99
CA SER A 65 5.59 -11.83 -5.05
C SER A 65 6.26 -12.14 -6.38
N LYS A 66 5.61 -11.82 -7.51
CA LYS A 66 6.17 -12.00 -8.85
C LYS A 66 7.46 -11.19 -9.04
N ALA A 67 7.51 -9.96 -8.53
CA ALA A 67 8.69 -9.12 -8.61
C ALA A 67 9.89 -9.74 -7.87
N HIS A 68 9.67 -10.34 -6.70
CA HIS A 68 10.73 -11.06 -5.99
C HIS A 68 11.27 -12.23 -6.81
N VAL A 69 10.38 -13.04 -7.37
CA VAL A 69 10.77 -14.18 -8.22
C VAL A 69 11.51 -13.71 -9.47
N ALA A 70 11.03 -12.65 -10.14
CA ALA A 70 11.63 -12.12 -11.36
C ALA A 70 13.02 -11.46 -11.14
N CYS A 71 13.36 -11.12 -9.90
CA CYS A 71 14.70 -10.64 -9.54
C CYS A 71 15.73 -11.77 -9.44
N ILE A 72 15.29 -13.02 -9.19
CA ILE A 72 16.22 -14.15 -9.00
C ILE A 72 16.92 -14.46 -10.32
N GLY A 73 18.25 -14.36 -10.32
CA GLY A 73 19.07 -14.58 -11.51
C GLY A 73 18.99 -13.48 -12.59
N ASN A 74 18.23 -12.43 -12.38
CA ASN A 74 18.11 -11.31 -13.31
C ASN A 74 19.24 -10.31 -13.11
N THR A 75 20.26 -10.35 -13.98
CA THR A 75 21.42 -9.45 -13.90
C THR A 75 21.11 -7.98 -14.19
N LYS A 76 19.97 -7.69 -14.86
CA LYS A 76 19.58 -6.32 -15.21
C LYS A 76 19.10 -5.50 -14.01
N VAL A 77 18.68 -6.16 -12.92
CA VAL A 77 18.14 -5.49 -11.73
C VAL A 77 19.19 -5.23 -10.64
N GLY A 78 20.39 -5.75 -10.79
CA GLY A 78 21.48 -5.58 -9.84
C GLY A 78 21.85 -4.11 -9.62
N GLY A 79 22.07 -3.71 -8.38
CA GLY A 79 22.38 -2.34 -8.00
C GLY A 79 21.18 -1.39 -8.03
N ARG A 80 19.95 -1.87 -8.10
CA ARG A 80 18.76 -1.06 -8.34
C ARG A 80 17.74 -1.14 -7.22
N ARG A 81 16.90 -0.10 -7.15
CA ARG A 81 15.69 -0.04 -6.30
C ARG A 81 14.49 -0.04 -7.22
N LEU A 82 13.61 -1.00 -7.05
CA LEU A 82 12.45 -1.21 -7.90
C LEU A 82 11.18 -0.84 -7.12
N ILE A 83 10.49 0.20 -7.56
CA ILE A 83 9.19 0.56 -7.02
C ILE A 83 8.17 -0.40 -7.63
N VAL A 84 7.41 -1.09 -6.77
CA VAL A 84 6.40 -2.07 -7.19
C VAL A 84 5.02 -1.62 -6.73
N GLY A 85 4.18 -1.28 -7.66
CA GLY A 85 2.82 -0.81 -7.46
C GLY A 85 2.29 -0.23 -8.76
N LYS A 86 1.00 0.06 -8.86
CA LYS A 86 0.43 0.56 -10.12
C LYS A 86 -0.09 1.97 -10.02
N GLU A 87 -0.79 2.27 -8.95
CA GLU A 87 -1.54 3.51 -8.81
C GLU A 87 -1.37 4.08 -7.40
N VAL A 88 -1.30 5.40 -7.31
CA VAL A 88 -1.49 6.10 -6.05
C VAL A 88 -2.99 6.35 -5.88
N LYS A 89 -3.54 5.96 -4.73
CA LYS A 89 -4.94 6.19 -4.38
C LYS A 89 -5.03 6.97 -3.08
N LYS A 90 -5.95 7.94 -3.04
CA LYS A 90 -6.33 8.61 -1.80
C LYS A 90 -7.12 7.66 -0.90
N LEU A 91 -7.06 7.84 0.40
CA LEU A 91 -7.83 7.01 1.34
C LEU A 91 -9.34 7.05 1.07
N ILE A 92 -9.87 8.17 0.59
CA ILE A 92 -11.28 8.25 0.20
C ILE A 92 -11.61 7.38 -1.02
N GLU A 93 -10.69 7.24 -1.98
CA GLU A 93 -10.87 6.35 -3.12
C GLU A 93 -10.83 4.88 -2.70
N LEU A 94 -9.96 4.51 -1.72
CA LEU A 94 -9.98 3.18 -1.12
C LEU A 94 -11.34 2.87 -0.51
N SER A 95 -11.91 3.85 0.22
CA SER A 95 -13.24 3.73 0.81
C SER A 95 -14.33 3.49 -0.24
N GLN A 96 -14.27 4.21 -1.36
CA GLN A 96 -15.21 4.03 -2.48
C GLN A 96 -15.10 2.64 -3.10
N ILE A 97 -13.88 2.17 -3.37
CA ILE A 97 -13.62 0.82 -3.91
C ILE A 97 -14.17 -0.26 -2.94
N MET A 98 -13.94 -0.08 -1.64
CA MET A 98 -14.47 -1.00 -0.63
C MET A 98 -16.00 -0.96 -0.57
N ALA A 99 -16.62 0.21 -0.69
CA ALA A 99 -18.09 0.35 -0.71
C ALA A 99 -18.72 -0.34 -1.93
N GLU A 100 -18.07 -0.29 -3.09
CA GLU A 100 -18.50 -1.02 -4.29
C GLU A 100 -18.33 -2.53 -4.13
N ALA A 101 -17.23 -2.98 -3.53
CA ALA A 101 -16.94 -4.40 -3.35
C ALA A 101 -17.78 -5.06 -2.25
N MET A 102 -18.21 -4.27 -1.23
CA MET A 102 -18.89 -4.70 -0.01
C MET A 102 -20.03 -3.72 0.33
N PRO A 103 -21.14 -3.72 -0.46
CA PRO A 103 -22.24 -2.76 -0.29
C PRO A 103 -22.88 -2.75 1.12
N GLU A 104 -22.88 -3.90 1.79
CA GLU A 104 -23.39 -4.06 3.16
C GLU A 104 -22.60 -3.24 4.20
N TYR A 105 -21.34 -2.92 3.91
CA TYR A 105 -20.49 -2.07 4.75
C TYR A 105 -20.47 -0.59 4.32
N ALA A 106 -21.07 -0.23 3.19
CA ALA A 106 -20.99 1.11 2.61
C ALA A 106 -21.47 2.23 3.55
N LYS A 107 -22.38 1.93 4.49
CA LYS A 107 -22.86 2.89 5.49
C LYS A 107 -21.80 3.22 6.56
N LYS A 108 -20.86 2.30 6.82
CA LYS A 108 -19.80 2.46 7.82
C LYS A 108 -18.55 3.15 7.26
N LEU A 109 -18.40 3.13 5.95
CA LEU A 109 -17.20 3.65 5.25
C LEU A 109 -17.25 5.17 5.14
N PRO A 110 -16.10 5.87 5.29
CA PRO A 110 -16.05 7.32 5.16
C PRO A 110 -16.45 7.76 3.75
N LYS A 111 -17.30 8.80 3.69
CA LYS A 111 -17.81 9.40 2.44
C LYS A 111 -17.23 10.77 2.14
N LYS A 112 -16.47 11.34 3.08
CA LYS A 112 -15.90 12.67 2.99
C LYS A 112 -14.43 12.67 3.40
N GLU A 113 -13.67 13.59 2.87
CA GLU A 113 -12.31 13.84 3.32
C GLU A 113 -12.31 14.62 4.63
N LEU A 114 -11.36 14.29 5.50
CA LEU A 114 -11.14 14.97 6.78
C LEU A 114 -10.31 16.24 6.51
N PRO A 115 -10.76 17.44 6.95
CA PRO A 115 -9.96 18.65 6.86
C PRO A 115 -8.65 18.52 7.63
N ASN A 116 -7.56 19.06 7.09
CA ASN A 116 -6.21 18.90 7.66
C ASN A 116 -6.06 19.42 9.08
N PHE A 117 -6.77 20.49 9.45
CA PHE A 117 -6.73 21.02 10.81
C PHE A 117 -7.28 19.99 11.84
N MET A 118 -8.26 19.18 11.44
CA MET A 118 -8.78 18.11 12.28
C MET A 118 -7.78 16.97 12.44
N VAL A 119 -7.05 16.61 11.38
CA VAL A 119 -5.97 15.61 11.47
C VAL A 119 -4.89 16.08 12.46
N LYS A 120 -4.52 17.37 12.38
CA LYS A 120 -3.58 17.99 13.34
C LYS A 120 -4.10 17.94 14.77
N LEU A 121 -5.40 18.21 14.98
CA LEU A 121 -6.01 18.12 16.31
C LEU A 121 -6.00 16.69 16.85
N PHE A 122 -6.40 15.70 16.04
CA PHE A 122 -6.37 14.28 16.43
C PHE A 122 -4.95 13.76 16.68
N SER A 123 -3.92 14.35 16.06
CA SER A 123 -2.53 13.93 16.28
C SER A 123 -2.01 14.13 17.70
N TYR A 124 -2.67 14.95 18.50
CA TYR A 124 -2.37 15.08 19.93
C TYR A 124 -2.88 13.88 20.75
N LEU A 125 -3.87 13.14 20.22
CA LEU A 125 -4.48 12.00 20.89
C LEU A 125 -4.01 10.66 20.30
N ASP A 126 -3.59 10.66 19.02
CA ASP A 126 -3.18 9.45 18.30
C ASP A 126 -1.86 9.68 17.56
N SER A 127 -0.83 8.94 17.98
CA SER A 127 0.50 8.99 17.38
C SER A 127 0.52 8.57 15.89
N SER A 128 -0.43 7.73 15.46
CA SER A 128 -0.56 7.32 14.07
C SER A 128 -0.96 8.50 13.18
N ALA A 129 -1.86 9.36 13.66
CA ALA A 129 -2.24 10.59 12.96
C ALA A 129 -1.06 11.57 12.82
N LYS A 130 -0.17 11.59 13.82
CA LYS A 130 1.02 12.45 13.80
C LYS A 130 1.98 12.09 12.65
N THR A 131 2.12 10.81 12.32
CA THR A 131 2.99 10.35 11.23
C THR A 131 2.47 10.73 9.85
N MET A 132 1.17 11.01 9.71
CA MET A 132 0.55 11.41 8.46
C MET A 132 0.69 12.91 8.15
N ILE A 133 0.95 13.76 9.16
CA ILE A 133 0.95 15.21 9.00
C ILE A 133 1.92 15.70 7.92
N PRO A 134 3.17 15.20 7.82
CA PRO A 134 4.11 15.66 6.80
C PRO A 134 3.66 15.38 5.37
N ASP A 135 2.85 14.33 5.19
CA ASP A 135 2.43 13.82 3.88
C ASP A 135 1.01 14.26 3.48
N LEU A 136 0.34 15.04 4.34
CA LEU A 136 -1.00 15.56 4.03
C LEU A 136 -0.95 16.47 2.81
N GLU A 137 -1.88 16.24 1.87
CA GLU A 137 -2.01 16.99 0.60
C GLU A 137 -0.82 16.81 -0.36
N ILE A 138 0.16 15.99 -0.04
CA ILE A 138 1.20 15.65 -1.02
C ILE A 138 0.55 14.81 -2.12
N VAL A 139 0.59 15.34 -3.35
CA VAL A 139 0.22 14.59 -4.56
C VAL A 139 1.41 13.70 -4.92
N MET A 140 1.42 12.51 -4.35
CA MET A 140 2.43 11.52 -4.69
C MET A 140 2.24 11.07 -6.15
N GLN A 141 3.29 11.15 -6.95
CA GLN A 141 3.36 10.58 -8.28
C GLN A 141 4.44 9.51 -8.29
N THR A 142 4.16 8.38 -8.91
CA THR A 142 5.13 7.28 -9.04
C THR A 142 5.19 6.81 -10.48
N ASP A 143 6.40 6.69 -11.02
CA ASP A 143 6.65 6.00 -12.27
C ASP A 143 7.19 4.60 -11.95
N THR A 144 6.42 3.60 -12.31
CA THR A 144 6.75 2.20 -12.12
C THR A 144 7.09 1.47 -13.42
N SER A 145 7.04 2.17 -14.56
CA SER A 145 7.35 1.63 -15.89
C SER A 145 8.74 1.00 -15.93
N TYR A 146 9.71 1.68 -15.31
CA TYR A 146 11.07 1.17 -15.20
C TYR A 146 11.16 -0.21 -14.52
N ALA A 147 10.39 -0.43 -13.45
CA ALA A 147 10.36 -1.73 -12.78
C ALA A 147 9.61 -2.77 -13.61
N GLU A 148 8.49 -2.39 -14.23
CA GLU A 148 7.72 -3.26 -15.15
C GLU A 148 8.61 -3.75 -16.29
N ASP A 149 9.38 -2.86 -16.92
CA ASP A 149 10.25 -3.17 -18.05
C ASP A 149 11.44 -4.09 -17.66
N LEU A 150 12.11 -3.79 -16.55
CA LEU A 150 13.23 -4.59 -16.07
C LEU A 150 12.83 -6.00 -15.62
N LEU A 151 11.64 -6.12 -15.05
CA LEU A 151 11.12 -7.39 -14.54
C LEU A 151 10.33 -8.17 -15.61
N GLY A 152 9.97 -7.55 -16.74
CA GLY A 152 9.08 -8.14 -17.73
C GLY A 152 7.67 -8.39 -17.20
N LEU A 153 7.20 -7.54 -16.27
CA LEU A 153 5.90 -7.67 -15.61
C LEU A 153 4.97 -6.52 -16.00
N LYS A 154 3.68 -6.73 -15.78
CA LYS A 154 2.66 -5.68 -15.74
C LYS A 154 1.97 -5.74 -14.40
N PHE A 155 1.95 -4.59 -13.70
CA PHE A 155 1.33 -4.52 -12.38
C PHE A 155 -0.18 -4.37 -12.48
N ASN A 156 -0.88 -5.01 -11.56
CA ASN A 156 -2.34 -5.03 -11.51
C ASN A 156 -2.91 -3.68 -11.04
N PRO A 157 -4.11 -3.29 -11.54
CA PRO A 157 -4.83 -2.12 -11.05
C PRO A 157 -5.21 -2.25 -9.57
N ALA A 158 -5.22 -1.12 -8.86
CA ALA A 158 -5.48 -1.05 -7.43
C ALA A 158 -6.86 -1.62 -7.00
N LYS A 159 -7.89 -1.46 -7.85
CA LYS A 159 -9.26 -1.86 -7.53
C LYS A 159 -9.38 -3.33 -7.15
N GLY A 160 -8.68 -4.22 -7.88
CA GLY A 160 -8.74 -5.66 -7.66
C GLY A 160 -8.22 -6.05 -6.28
N CYS A 161 -7.00 -5.69 -5.96
CA CYS A 161 -6.35 -6.09 -4.70
C CYS A 161 -7.00 -5.45 -3.47
N ILE A 162 -7.49 -4.20 -3.55
CA ILE A 162 -8.24 -3.56 -2.46
C ILE A 162 -9.55 -4.32 -2.20
N SER A 163 -10.29 -4.67 -3.25
CA SER A 163 -11.53 -5.45 -3.15
C SER A 163 -11.29 -6.84 -2.56
N GLU A 164 -10.22 -7.52 -3.00
CA GLU A 164 -9.82 -8.83 -2.45
C GLU A 164 -9.48 -8.73 -0.96
N THR A 165 -8.75 -7.68 -0.56
CA THR A 165 -8.44 -7.45 0.87
C THR A 165 -9.72 -7.27 1.68
N ALA A 166 -10.66 -6.43 1.23
CA ALA A 166 -11.92 -6.18 1.95
C ALA A 166 -12.71 -7.49 2.15
N LYS A 167 -12.86 -8.28 1.08
CA LYS A 167 -13.55 -9.58 1.13
C LYS A 167 -12.86 -10.56 2.06
N SER A 168 -11.52 -10.64 2.03
CA SER A 168 -10.77 -11.56 2.88
C SER A 168 -10.83 -11.21 4.36
N VAL A 169 -10.82 -9.91 4.69
CA VAL A 169 -10.97 -9.42 6.07
C VAL A 169 -12.33 -9.87 6.67
N VAL A 170 -13.39 -9.80 5.87
CA VAL A 170 -14.72 -10.29 6.29
C VAL A 170 -14.75 -11.82 6.37
N ARG A 171 -14.25 -12.53 5.36
CA ARG A 171 -14.17 -13.99 5.33
C ARG A 171 -13.43 -14.56 6.54
N LEU A 172 -12.37 -13.90 6.98
CA LEU A 172 -11.57 -14.30 8.14
C LEU A 172 -12.18 -13.93 9.49
N GLY A 173 -13.35 -13.26 9.50
CA GLY A 173 -14.02 -12.83 10.73
C GLY A 173 -13.26 -11.76 11.51
N LEU A 174 -12.59 -10.84 10.81
CA LEU A 174 -11.82 -9.74 11.40
C LEU A 174 -12.66 -8.48 11.63
N VAL A 175 -13.88 -8.43 11.07
CA VAL A 175 -14.85 -7.31 11.18
C VAL A 175 -15.99 -7.68 12.09
#